data_004183298c9db32eccdaf3d2131eed0a
#
_entry.id   004183298c9db32eccdaf3d2131eed0a
#
_cell.length_a   1.000
_cell.length_b   1.000
_cell.length_c   1.000
_cell.angle_alpha   90.00
_cell.angle_beta   90.00
_cell.angle_gamma   90.00
#
_symmetry.space_group_name_H-M   'P 1'
#
loop_
_entity.id
_entity.type
_entity.pdbx_description
1 polymer ?
#
loop_
_entity_poly.entity_id
_entity_poly.type
_entity_poly.pdbx_seq_one_letter_code
_entity_poly.pdbx_strand_id
1 'polypeptide(L)'
;SYTLPALTEGNYFTQPNGEGTLLPAGTVITSTQTVYVYAATPDNCSASASFEVIIGIDTPVNISQCEPYTLPILSIGKYYTGPQGSGQEIPAGSVINLSQTVYVYVANTSGTNCTDDLHFSIAIAQPIIDTLSDVTVCEQYTLPILISGAYYTGPNATGTQLHAGDIILTSQTIYIFKQSTSSTTCNNQSSFAVTISQKPVINSRSDIDICNSYTLTNLAVGNYYTGPNATGTMLPGGTVITTSQTIYIYAVATVAPFCTNENSFTITVFSIEADAPANVVACDSYVLPALTSGNYFKLPGGPSSGEGNMMLAGD
;
A
#
# COMPACT_ATOMS: atom_id res chain seq x y z
N SER A 1 -28.38 48.63 10.02
CA SER A 1 -29.66 49.31 9.74
C SER A 1 -29.58 50.12 8.45
N TYR A 2 -30.68 50.28 7.78
CA TYR A 2 -30.83 51.08 6.56
C TYR A 2 -31.93 52.09 6.75
N THR A 3 -31.67 53.37 6.47
CA THR A 3 -32.66 54.45 6.56
C THR A 3 -33.26 54.70 5.20
N LEU A 4 -34.59 54.58 5.06
CA LEU A 4 -35.31 54.83 3.83
C LEU A 4 -35.14 56.27 3.34
N PRO A 5 -34.57 56.53 2.15
CA PRO A 5 -34.40 57.88 1.63
C PRO A 5 -35.76 58.52 1.28
N ALA A 6 -35.79 59.83 1.06
CA ALA A 6 -36.96 60.47 0.50
C ALA A 6 -37.17 60.04 -0.96
N LEU A 7 -38.42 59.71 -1.31
CA LEU A 7 -38.84 59.48 -2.70
C LEU A 7 -39.28 60.78 -3.37
N THR A 8 -39.06 60.86 -4.66
CA THR A 8 -39.60 61.95 -5.48
C THR A 8 -41.09 61.80 -5.71
N GLU A 9 -41.55 60.52 -5.85
CA GLU A 9 -42.96 60.16 -6.02
C GLU A 9 -43.25 58.85 -5.28
N GLY A 10 -44.49 58.70 -4.78
CA GLY A 10 -44.95 57.52 -4.09
C GLY A 10 -44.52 57.41 -2.62
N ASN A 11 -44.79 56.26 -2.02
CA ASN A 11 -44.51 55.98 -0.62
C ASN A 11 -43.99 54.54 -0.48
N TYR A 12 -43.29 54.26 0.62
CA TYR A 12 -42.82 52.91 0.96
C TYR A 12 -43.90 52.15 1.77
N PHE A 13 -44.02 50.86 1.49
CA PHE A 13 -44.95 49.96 2.17
C PHE A 13 -44.31 48.61 2.51
N THR A 14 -44.93 47.93 3.45
CA THR A 14 -44.48 46.56 3.84
C THR A 14 -45.03 45.45 2.92
N GLN A 15 -46.02 45.78 2.06
CA GLN A 15 -46.67 44.89 1.09
C GLN A 15 -46.83 45.56 -0.28
N PRO A 16 -46.97 44.80 -1.37
CA PRO A 16 -47.11 45.32 -2.72
C PRO A 16 -48.40 46.15 -2.88
N ASN A 17 -48.44 46.97 -3.94
CA ASN A 17 -49.64 47.74 -4.37
C ASN A 17 -50.17 48.71 -3.32
N GLY A 18 -49.32 49.22 -2.41
CA GLY A 18 -49.76 50.18 -1.40
C GLY A 18 -50.47 49.55 -0.19
N GLU A 19 -50.39 48.22 -0.10
CA GLU A 19 -50.96 47.49 1.04
C GLU A 19 -49.95 47.38 2.21
N GLY A 20 -50.45 46.89 3.35
CA GLY A 20 -49.65 46.75 4.58
C GLY A 20 -49.41 48.06 5.29
N THR A 21 -48.27 48.16 5.99
CA THR A 21 -47.92 49.35 6.78
C THR A 21 -47.15 50.34 5.92
N LEU A 22 -47.59 51.62 5.94
CA LEU A 22 -46.85 52.72 5.37
C LEU A 22 -45.53 52.95 6.15
N LEU A 23 -44.45 53.07 5.42
CA LEU A 23 -43.10 53.34 5.96
C LEU A 23 -42.68 54.77 5.51
N PRO A 24 -42.76 55.79 6.34
CA PRO A 24 -42.32 57.15 5.95
C PRO A 24 -40.83 57.18 5.57
N ALA A 25 -40.47 58.14 4.71
CA ALA A 25 -39.04 58.43 4.50
C ALA A 25 -38.37 58.75 5.85
N GLY A 26 -37.17 58.28 6.05
CA GLY A 26 -36.45 58.34 7.35
C GLY A 26 -36.73 57.13 8.26
N THR A 27 -37.66 56.22 7.92
CA THR A 27 -37.83 54.97 8.67
C THR A 27 -36.53 54.14 8.64
N VAL A 28 -36.11 53.69 9.82
CA VAL A 28 -34.91 52.82 9.95
C VAL A 28 -35.31 51.37 9.89
N ILE A 29 -34.84 50.65 8.88
CA ILE A 29 -34.99 49.21 8.72
C ILE A 29 -33.87 48.55 9.52
N THR A 30 -34.20 47.66 10.45
CA THR A 30 -33.26 46.97 11.37
C THR A 30 -33.19 45.46 11.15
N SER A 31 -34.02 44.93 10.28
CA SER A 31 -34.02 43.47 9.89
C SER A 31 -34.21 43.36 8.39
N THR A 32 -33.68 42.27 7.83
CA THR A 32 -33.84 41.93 6.41
C THR A 32 -35.30 41.80 6.05
N GLN A 33 -35.75 42.58 5.07
CA GLN A 33 -37.12 42.57 4.57
C GLN A 33 -37.23 43.15 3.16
N THR A 34 -38.30 42.80 2.44
CA THR A 34 -38.66 43.46 1.18
C THR A 34 -39.47 44.73 1.46
N VAL A 35 -39.05 45.83 0.85
CA VAL A 35 -39.75 47.10 0.90
C VAL A 35 -40.37 47.38 -0.47
N TYR A 36 -41.61 47.80 -0.47
CA TYR A 36 -42.38 48.12 -1.69
C TYR A 36 -42.52 49.61 -1.84
N VAL A 37 -42.41 50.12 -3.04
CA VAL A 37 -42.70 51.52 -3.41
C VAL A 37 -44.00 51.49 -4.23
N TYR A 38 -44.94 52.32 -3.84
CA TYR A 38 -46.18 52.46 -4.55
C TYR A 38 -46.51 53.94 -4.77
N ALA A 39 -46.86 54.25 -6.01
CA ALA A 39 -47.33 55.59 -6.41
C ALA A 39 -48.66 55.45 -7.18
N ALA A 40 -49.58 56.37 -6.92
CA ALA A 40 -50.85 56.41 -7.65
C ALA A 40 -51.22 57.87 -7.95
N THR A 41 -51.80 58.12 -9.12
CA THR A 41 -52.32 59.40 -9.52
C THR A 41 -53.84 59.49 -9.23
N PRO A 42 -54.41 60.71 -9.15
CA PRO A 42 -55.87 60.89 -8.97
C PRO A 42 -56.71 60.20 -10.04
N ASP A 43 -56.17 59.95 -11.22
CA ASP A 43 -56.80 59.29 -12.36
C ASP A 43 -56.69 57.75 -12.34
N ASN A 44 -56.38 57.16 -11.18
CA ASN A 44 -56.24 55.72 -10.97
C ASN A 44 -55.10 55.03 -11.77
N CYS A 45 -54.13 55.78 -12.29
CA CYS A 45 -52.88 55.17 -12.76
C CYS A 45 -51.97 54.90 -11.58
N SER A 46 -51.47 53.66 -11.45
CA SER A 46 -50.58 53.28 -10.36
C SER A 46 -49.37 52.52 -10.86
N ALA A 47 -48.27 52.63 -10.11
CA ALA A 47 -47.04 51.86 -10.31
C ALA A 47 -46.54 51.32 -8.98
N SER A 48 -45.99 50.11 -9.01
CA SER A 48 -45.40 49.46 -7.85
C SER A 48 -44.03 48.88 -8.22
N ALA A 49 -43.07 49.04 -7.31
CA ALA A 49 -41.74 48.46 -7.38
C ALA A 49 -41.39 47.87 -6.03
N SER A 50 -40.38 47.03 -5.96
CA SER A 50 -39.86 46.51 -4.70
C SER A 50 -38.35 46.41 -4.72
N PHE A 51 -37.76 46.50 -3.56
CA PHE A 51 -36.34 46.21 -3.32
C PHE A 51 -36.17 45.52 -1.97
N GLU A 52 -35.15 44.70 -1.87
CA GLU A 52 -34.82 44.02 -0.62
C GLU A 52 -33.82 44.84 0.18
N VAL A 53 -34.08 45.03 1.50
CA VAL A 53 -33.14 45.58 2.46
C VAL A 53 -32.57 44.42 3.24
N ILE A 54 -31.30 44.12 3.02
CA ILE A 54 -30.59 43.04 3.73
C ILE A 54 -29.79 43.70 4.87
N ILE A 55 -30.05 43.24 6.10
CA ILE A 55 -29.41 43.74 7.30
C ILE A 55 -28.62 42.64 8.00
N GLY A 56 -27.33 42.85 8.14
CA GLY A 56 -26.41 41.86 8.71
C GLY A 56 -25.67 41.03 7.64
N ILE A 57 -24.90 40.12 8.10
CA ILE A 57 -24.21 39.10 7.25
C ILE A 57 -24.71 37.72 7.65
N ASP A 58 -24.51 36.74 6.79
CA ASP A 58 -24.80 35.34 7.12
C ASP A 58 -23.96 34.95 8.33
N THR A 59 -24.59 34.34 9.34
CA THR A 59 -23.96 33.93 10.59
C THR A 59 -23.71 32.43 10.61
N PRO A 60 -22.59 31.96 10.03
CA PRO A 60 -22.26 30.56 10.06
C PRO A 60 -22.03 30.07 11.49
N VAL A 61 -22.41 28.83 11.76
CA VAL A 61 -22.14 28.18 13.06
C VAL A 61 -20.86 27.37 12.99
N ASN A 62 -20.23 27.17 14.14
CA ASN A 62 -19.09 26.28 14.23
C ASN A 62 -19.47 24.86 13.79
N ILE A 63 -18.62 24.27 12.96
CA ILE A 63 -18.81 22.93 12.38
C ILE A 63 -17.84 21.96 13.05
N SER A 64 -18.32 20.79 13.40
CA SER A 64 -17.47 19.66 13.84
C SER A 64 -18.02 18.39 13.19
N GLN A 65 -17.27 17.81 12.26
CA GLN A 65 -17.68 16.62 11.51
C GLN A 65 -16.49 15.75 11.08
N CYS A 66 -16.78 14.52 10.64
CA CYS A 66 -15.75 13.58 10.18
C CYS A 66 -15.29 13.86 8.75
N GLU A 67 -16.24 14.17 7.89
CA GLU A 67 -16.02 14.38 6.46
C GLU A 67 -15.60 15.81 6.16
N PRO A 68 -14.91 16.06 5.03
CA PRO A 68 -14.66 17.41 4.55
C PRO A 68 -15.93 18.25 4.49
N TYR A 69 -15.82 19.55 4.82
CA TYR A 69 -16.95 20.47 4.84
C TYR A 69 -16.97 21.34 3.57
N THR A 70 -18.10 21.33 2.89
CA THR A 70 -18.30 22.20 1.73
C THR A 70 -18.92 23.52 2.18
N LEU A 71 -18.24 24.63 1.90
CA LEU A 71 -18.75 25.97 2.23
C LEU A 71 -20.04 26.28 1.47
N PRO A 72 -21.16 26.62 2.14
CA PRO A 72 -22.40 26.97 1.49
C PRO A 72 -22.29 28.30 0.72
N ILE A 73 -23.29 28.57 -0.11
CA ILE A 73 -23.44 29.88 -0.74
C ILE A 73 -23.93 30.86 0.34
N LEU A 74 -23.26 32.00 0.47
CA LEU A 74 -23.71 33.08 1.32
C LEU A 74 -24.72 33.95 0.58
N SER A 75 -25.73 34.43 1.30
CA SER A 75 -26.66 35.47 0.78
C SER A 75 -25.96 36.82 0.68
N ILE A 76 -25.06 37.08 1.64
CA ILE A 76 -24.28 38.32 1.68
C ILE A 76 -22.89 38.05 2.29
N GLY A 77 -21.86 38.70 1.75
CA GLY A 77 -20.48 38.51 2.16
C GLY A 77 -19.70 37.50 1.33
N LYS A 78 -18.44 37.33 1.68
CA LYS A 78 -17.52 36.37 1.07
C LYS A 78 -16.69 35.72 2.16
N TYR A 79 -16.21 34.49 1.89
CA TYR A 79 -15.32 33.79 2.79
C TYR A 79 -13.85 34.19 2.57
N TYR A 80 -13.11 34.27 3.68
CA TYR A 80 -11.67 34.59 3.69
C TYR A 80 -10.91 33.71 4.68
N THR A 81 -9.59 33.61 4.48
CA THR A 81 -8.69 32.92 5.42
C THR A 81 -8.26 33.79 6.59
N GLY A 82 -8.54 35.06 6.55
CA GLY A 82 -8.20 36.05 7.60
C GLY A 82 -9.30 37.07 7.87
N PRO A 83 -9.23 37.78 9.00
CA PRO A 83 -10.26 38.74 9.41
C PRO A 83 -10.29 39.95 8.48
N GLN A 84 -11.45 40.66 8.47
CA GLN A 84 -11.66 41.92 7.75
C GLN A 84 -11.34 41.81 6.23
N GLY A 85 -11.64 40.67 5.61
CA GLY A 85 -11.35 40.43 4.20
C GLY A 85 -9.87 40.27 3.88
N SER A 86 -9.04 40.06 4.90
CA SER A 86 -7.61 39.78 4.71
C SER A 86 -7.35 38.32 4.35
N GLY A 87 -6.13 38.06 3.88
CA GLY A 87 -5.75 36.73 3.42
C GLY A 87 -6.33 36.40 2.04
N GLN A 88 -6.60 35.12 1.79
CA GLN A 88 -7.11 34.64 0.51
C GLN A 88 -8.64 34.53 0.56
N GLU A 89 -9.33 35.00 -0.50
CA GLU A 89 -10.77 34.71 -0.69
C GLU A 89 -10.96 33.23 -0.95
N ILE A 90 -11.94 32.62 -0.28
CA ILE A 90 -12.33 31.22 -0.45
C ILE A 90 -13.68 31.20 -1.17
N PRO A 91 -13.78 30.69 -2.41
CA PRO A 91 -15.06 30.63 -3.12
C PRO A 91 -16.10 29.78 -2.37
N ALA A 92 -17.37 30.19 -2.41
CA ALA A 92 -18.46 29.32 -1.98
C ALA A 92 -18.43 28.00 -2.80
N GLY A 93 -18.76 26.88 -2.17
CA GLY A 93 -18.62 25.55 -2.74
C GLY A 93 -17.23 24.93 -2.57
N SER A 94 -16.24 25.69 -2.05
CA SER A 94 -14.93 25.11 -1.73
C SER A 94 -15.04 24.05 -0.64
N VAL A 95 -14.26 22.97 -0.80
CA VAL A 95 -14.19 21.85 0.16
C VAL A 95 -13.05 22.08 1.14
N ILE A 96 -13.38 22.14 2.41
CA ILE A 96 -12.45 22.30 3.52
C ILE A 96 -12.09 20.91 4.07
N ASN A 97 -10.85 20.48 3.83
CA ASN A 97 -10.35 19.16 4.22
C ASN A 97 -9.62 19.15 5.57
N LEU A 98 -9.22 20.30 6.07
CA LEU A 98 -8.46 20.46 7.32
C LEU A 98 -9.16 21.43 8.25
N SER A 99 -9.05 21.17 9.55
CA SER A 99 -9.59 22.08 10.57
C SER A 99 -8.98 23.46 10.45
N GLN A 100 -9.83 24.49 10.38
CA GLN A 100 -9.42 25.88 10.26
C GLN A 100 -10.53 26.84 10.73
N THR A 101 -10.17 28.09 10.94
CA THR A 101 -11.12 29.19 11.10
C THR A 101 -11.36 29.84 9.76
N VAL A 102 -12.61 30.08 9.43
CA VAL A 102 -13.05 30.78 8.21
C VAL A 102 -13.75 32.08 8.62
N TYR A 103 -13.43 33.14 7.91
CA TYR A 103 -14.00 34.46 8.13
C TYR A 103 -15.03 34.79 7.05
N VAL A 104 -16.14 35.39 7.44
CA VAL A 104 -17.12 35.95 6.51
C VAL A 104 -17.02 37.48 6.62
N TYR A 105 -16.73 38.12 5.51
CA TYR A 105 -16.55 39.57 5.45
C TYR A 105 -17.45 40.16 4.37
N VAL A 106 -18.07 41.29 4.71
CA VAL A 106 -18.80 42.15 3.77
C VAL A 106 -18.33 43.57 3.90
N ALA A 107 -18.14 44.22 2.77
CA ALA A 107 -17.92 45.66 2.68
C ALA A 107 -18.99 46.27 1.78
N ASN A 108 -19.69 47.28 2.26
CA ASN A 108 -20.65 48.02 1.45
C ASN A 108 -19.90 49.02 0.57
N THR A 109 -20.09 48.90 -0.74
CA THR A 109 -19.52 49.81 -1.74
C THR A 109 -20.40 51.04 -2.05
N SER A 110 -21.60 51.10 -1.47
CA SER A 110 -22.59 52.17 -1.72
C SER A 110 -22.67 53.19 -0.59
N GLY A 111 -21.76 54.13 -0.55
CA GLY A 111 -21.91 55.43 0.15
C GLY A 111 -21.75 55.48 1.66
N THR A 112 -21.83 54.37 2.41
CA THR A 112 -21.49 54.26 3.82
C THR A 112 -20.50 53.14 4.01
N ASN A 113 -19.32 53.41 4.52
CA ASN A 113 -18.27 52.41 4.78
C ASN A 113 -18.71 51.45 5.91
N CYS A 114 -19.80 50.74 5.72
CA CYS A 114 -20.22 49.66 6.62
C CYS A 114 -19.48 48.38 6.27
N THR A 115 -18.69 47.88 7.21
CA THR A 115 -18.07 46.56 7.12
C THR A 115 -18.61 45.69 8.26
N ASP A 116 -18.75 44.42 8.01
CA ASP A 116 -19.06 43.44 9.04
C ASP A 116 -18.17 42.23 8.86
N ASP A 117 -17.72 41.63 9.97
CA ASP A 117 -16.74 40.57 9.99
C ASP A 117 -17.14 39.54 11.06
N LEU A 118 -17.39 38.33 10.63
CA LEU A 118 -17.69 37.18 11.49
C LEU A 118 -16.72 36.07 11.21
N HIS A 119 -16.58 35.16 12.14
CA HIS A 119 -15.78 33.93 11.92
C HIS A 119 -16.46 32.74 12.56
N PHE A 120 -16.13 31.55 12.02
CA PHE A 120 -16.55 30.28 12.57
C PHE A 120 -15.42 29.26 12.41
N SER A 121 -15.38 28.28 13.30
CA SER A 121 -14.43 27.20 13.25
C SER A 121 -15.01 26.01 12.50
N ILE A 122 -14.21 25.42 11.65
CA ILE A 122 -14.47 24.13 11.01
C ILE A 122 -13.47 23.14 11.61
N ALA A 123 -13.96 22.17 12.37
CA ALA A 123 -13.18 21.07 12.94
C ALA A 123 -13.48 19.78 12.15
N ILE A 124 -12.50 19.33 11.38
CA ILE A 124 -12.55 18.03 10.67
C ILE A 124 -11.88 17.00 11.58
N ALA A 125 -12.69 16.10 12.13
CA ALA A 125 -12.25 15.14 13.15
C ALA A 125 -11.81 13.78 12.55
N GLN A 126 -11.83 13.63 11.23
CA GLN A 126 -11.38 12.40 10.57
C GLN A 126 -9.88 12.20 10.79
N PRO A 127 -9.45 11.07 11.38
CA PRO A 127 -8.03 10.82 11.62
C PRO A 127 -7.28 10.58 10.29
N ILE A 128 -6.08 11.13 10.21
CA ILE A 128 -5.15 10.76 9.13
C ILE A 128 -4.57 9.39 9.46
N ILE A 129 -4.51 8.50 8.48
CA ILE A 129 -3.94 7.16 8.58
C ILE A 129 -2.95 6.92 7.44
N ASP A 130 -2.04 5.96 7.65
CA ASP A 130 -1.16 5.48 6.60
C ASP A 130 -1.95 4.61 5.60
N THR A 131 -1.49 4.62 4.36
CA THR A 131 -1.98 3.75 3.29
C THR A 131 -0.81 2.96 2.72
N LEU A 132 -0.98 1.66 2.59
CA LEU A 132 -0.01 0.76 1.99
C LEU A 132 -0.59 0.16 0.71
N SER A 133 0.28 -0.09 -0.26
CA SER A 133 -0.09 -0.78 -1.50
C SER A 133 -0.13 -2.28 -1.30
N ASP A 134 -0.92 -2.98 -2.11
CA ASP A 134 -0.93 -4.43 -2.17
C ASP A 134 0.48 -4.97 -2.45
N VAL A 135 0.82 -6.07 -1.79
CA VAL A 135 2.13 -6.71 -1.94
C VAL A 135 1.97 -8.19 -2.28
N THR A 136 2.89 -8.66 -3.12
CA THR A 136 3.04 -10.10 -3.41
C THR A 136 4.50 -10.48 -3.15
N VAL A 137 4.73 -11.39 -2.21
CA VAL A 137 6.06 -11.77 -1.74
C VAL A 137 6.19 -13.27 -1.60
N CYS A 138 7.42 -13.73 -1.49
CA CYS A 138 7.72 -15.15 -1.25
C CYS A 138 7.73 -15.45 0.25
N GLU A 139 7.03 -16.51 0.63
CA GLU A 139 7.02 -17.14 1.96
C GLU A 139 6.45 -16.27 3.08
N GLN A 140 6.89 -15.02 3.23
CA GLN A 140 6.48 -14.18 4.35
C GLN A 140 6.56 -12.69 4.02
N TYR A 141 5.74 -11.91 4.72
CA TYR A 141 5.78 -10.45 4.70
C TYR A 141 5.89 -9.90 6.12
N THR A 142 6.82 -9.00 6.34
CA THR A 142 6.98 -8.32 7.65
C THR A 142 6.27 -6.97 7.58
N LEU A 143 5.34 -6.71 8.52
CA LEU A 143 4.60 -5.46 8.59
C LEU A 143 5.54 -4.28 8.90
N PRO A 144 5.53 -3.20 8.08
CA PRO A 144 6.34 -2.02 8.32
C PRO A 144 5.85 -1.22 9.53
N ILE A 145 6.64 -0.21 9.94
CA ILE A 145 6.23 0.75 10.97
C ILE A 145 5.21 1.70 10.34
N LEU A 146 4.08 1.92 11.02
CA LEU A 146 3.12 2.98 10.69
C LEU A 146 3.46 4.27 11.40
N ILE A 147 3.26 5.40 10.73
CA ILE A 147 3.27 6.73 11.34
C ILE A 147 1.94 6.98 12.05
N SER A 148 0.84 6.50 11.45
CA SER A 148 -0.51 6.73 11.97
C SER A 148 -1.46 5.57 11.68
N GLY A 149 -2.14 5.09 12.71
CA GLY A 149 -3.04 3.95 12.68
C GLY A 149 -2.48 2.72 13.38
N ALA A 150 -3.25 1.66 13.40
CA ALA A 150 -2.87 0.34 13.93
C ALA A 150 -3.37 -0.75 12.98
N TYR A 151 -2.62 -1.85 12.88
CA TYR A 151 -2.96 -2.98 12.03
C TYR A 151 -3.99 -3.90 12.68
N TYR A 152 -4.89 -4.45 11.86
CA TYR A 152 -5.89 -5.44 12.24
C TYR A 152 -6.08 -6.47 11.14
N THR A 153 -6.51 -7.69 11.55
CA THR A 153 -6.86 -8.75 10.60
C THR A 153 -8.27 -8.62 10.04
N GLY A 154 -9.09 -7.73 10.57
CA GLY A 154 -10.47 -7.48 10.13
C GLY A 154 -10.80 -5.98 10.07
N PRO A 155 -11.85 -5.60 9.33
CA PRO A 155 -12.27 -4.21 9.17
C PRO A 155 -12.76 -3.60 10.48
N ASN A 156 -12.73 -2.26 10.59
CA ASN A 156 -13.22 -1.50 11.74
C ASN A 156 -12.62 -1.96 13.08
N ALA A 157 -11.32 -2.23 13.10
CA ALA A 157 -10.58 -2.73 14.25
C ALA A 157 -11.10 -4.08 14.79
N THR A 158 -11.71 -4.91 13.94
CA THR A 158 -12.11 -6.27 14.31
C THR A 158 -10.97 -7.26 14.09
N GLY A 159 -11.12 -8.47 14.63
CA GLY A 159 -10.10 -9.51 14.57
C GLY A 159 -8.93 -9.24 15.51
N THR A 160 -7.75 -9.71 15.12
CA THR A 160 -6.53 -9.57 15.93
C THR A 160 -5.81 -8.28 15.57
N GLN A 161 -5.42 -7.50 16.58
CA GLN A 161 -4.49 -6.39 16.38
C GLN A 161 -3.09 -6.93 16.10
N LEU A 162 -2.43 -6.36 15.09
CA LEU A 162 -1.07 -6.68 14.69
C LEU A 162 -0.15 -5.48 14.92
N HIS A 163 1.16 -5.72 14.96
CA HIS A 163 2.17 -4.72 15.23
C HIS A 163 3.21 -4.65 14.10
N ALA A 164 3.90 -3.56 14.02
CA ALA A 164 5.08 -3.46 13.16
C ALA A 164 6.11 -4.54 13.56
N GLY A 165 6.65 -5.22 12.55
CA GLY A 165 7.53 -6.37 12.74
C GLY A 165 6.83 -7.73 12.77
N ASP A 166 5.51 -7.78 12.90
CA ASP A 166 4.78 -9.06 12.82
C ASP A 166 4.91 -9.65 11.41
N ILE A 167 5.01 -10.98 11.38
CA ILE A 167 5.24 -11.75 10.14
C ILE A 167 3.93 -12.35 9.67
N ILE A 168 3.57 -12.06 8.42
CA ILE A 168 2.41 -12.62 7.73
C ILE A 168 2.88 -13.81 6.89
N LEU A 169 2.39 -15.00 7.17
CA LEU A 169 2.75 -16.27 6.52
C LEU A 169 1.69 -16.77 5.54
N THR A 170 0.49 -16.22 5.58
CA THR A 170 -0.64 -16.62 4.73
C THR A 170 -1.24 -15.40 4.05
N SER A 171 -1.67 -15.59 2.81
CA SER A 171 -2.34 -14.52 2.05
C SER A 171 -3.59 -14.05 2.75
N GLN A 172 -3.68 -12.74 2.99
CA GLN A 172 -4.83 -12.10 3.66
C GLN A 172 -4.87 -10.61 3.38
N THR A 173 -6.02 -9.98 3.66
CA THR A 173 -6.14 -8.52 3.68
C THR A 173 -5.82 -8.02 5.08
N ILE A 174 -4.97 -7.00 5.15
CA ILE A 174 -4.63 -6.29 6.38
C ILE A 174 -5.31 -4.93 6.36
N TYR A 175 -5.88 -4.54 7.49
CA TYR A 175 -6.57 -3.27 7.69
C TYR A 175 -5.73 -2.36 8.58
N ILE A 176 -5.68 -1.07 8.22
CA ILE A 176 -5.09 -0.02 9.05
C ILE A 176 -6.25 0.84 9.53
N PHE A 177 -6.42 0.95 10.83
CA PHE A 177 -7.54 1.65 11.46
C PHE A 177 -7.05 2.65 12.50
N LYS A 178 -7.76 3.77 12.59
CA LYS A 178 -7.55 4.76 13.66
C LYS A 178 -8.86 5.40 14.07
N GLN A 179 -9.11 5.43 15.37
CA GLN A 179 -10.19 6.20 15.98
C GLN A 179 -9.71 7.64 16.22
N SER A 180 -10.56 8.62 15.99
CA SER A 180 -10.28 10.02 16.35
C SER A 180 -10.18 10.15 17.88
N THR A 181 -9.24 10.99 18.32
CA THR A 181 -9.12 11.37 19.73
C THR A 181 -10.09 12.48 20.13
N SER A 182 -10.59 13.24 19.17
CA SER A 182 -11.50 14.36 19.37
C SER A 182 -12.98 14.00 19.22
N SER A 183 -13.27 12.84 18.64
CA SER A 183 -14.64 12.34 18.43
C SER A 183 -14.66 10.82 18.40
N THR A 184 -15.48 10.22 19.23
CA THR A 184 -15.64 8.75 19.27
C THR A 184 -16.43 8.21 18.07
N THR A 185 -17.07 9.04 17.29
CA THR A 185 -17.83 8.66 16.10
C THR A 185 -16.98 8.70 14.83
N CYS A 186 -15.89 9.48 14.84
CA CYS A 186 -15.02 9.60 13.68
C CYS A 186 -13.89 8.55 13.72
N ASN A 187 -13.76 7.82 12.65
CA ASN A 187 -12.66 6.88 12.43
C ASN A 187 -12.23 6.92 10.97
N ASN A 188 -11.07 6.35 10.68
CA ASN A 188 -10.60 6.17 9.33
C ASN A 188 -9.97 4.80 9.16
N GLN A 189 -10.09 4.24 7.97
CA GLN A 189 -9.59 2.92 7.63
C GLN A 189 -9.06 2.86 6.20
N SER A 190 -7.94 2.19 6.03
CA SER A 190 -7.44 1.71 4.76
C SER A 190 -7.20 0.20 4.82
N SER A 191 -6.94 -0.43 3.69
CA SER A 191 -6.58 -1.84 3.65
C SER A 191 -5.66 -2.11 2.47
N PHE A 192 -4.88 -3.17 2.59
CA PHE A 192 -4.03 -3.68 1.52
C PHE A 192 -3.99 -5.20 1.56
N ALA A 193 -3.82 -5.80 0.39
CA ALA A 193 -3.70 -7.24 0.25
C ALA A 193 -2.23 -7.68 0.41
N VAL A 194 -2.00 -8.68 1.24
CA VAL A 194 -0.72 -9.39 1.34
C VAL A 194 -0.92 -10.74 0.67
N THR A 195 -0.26 -10.97 -0.45
CA THR A 195 -0.26 -12.25 -1.16
C THR A 195 1.06 -12.97 -0.92
N ILE A 196 1.01 -14.14 -0.30
CA ILE A 196 2.16 -14.98 -0.01
C ILE A 196 2.25 -16.08 -1.07
N SER A 197 3.31 -16.05 -1.85
CA SER A 197 3.64 -17.07 -2.85
C SER A 197 4.59 -18.11 -2.28
N GLN A 198 4.32 -19.37 -2.58
CA GLN A 198 5.15 -20.47 -2.10
C GLN A 198 6.39 -20.65 -3.01
N LYS A 199 7.51 -21.04 -2.41
CA LYS A 199 8.67 -21.51 -3.17
C LYS A 199 8.39 -22.82 -3.88
N PRO A 200 9.01 -23.08 -5.04
CA PRO A 200 8.96 -24.40 -5.67
C PRO A 200 9.44 -25.49 -4.71
N VAL A 201 8.74 -26.61 -4.65
CA VAL A 201 9.16 -27.75 -3.86
C VAL A 201 10.20 -28.54 -4.67
N ILE A 202 11.42 -28.57 -4.18
CA ILE A 202 12.52 -29.37 -4.74
C ILE A 202 12.87 -30.52 -3.80
N ASN A 203 13.21 -31.67 -4.36
CA ASN A 203 13.66 -32.81 -3.55
C ASN A 203 15.12 -32.61 -3.13
N SER A 204 15.37 -32.64 -1.83
CA SER A 204 16.74 -32.69 -1.30
C SER A 204 17.40 -34.00 -1.65
N ARG A 205 18.70 -33.96 -1.89
CA ARG A 205 19.54 -35.15 -2.11
C ARG A 205 20.63 -35.19 -1.05
N SER A 206 20.97 -36.38 -0.60
CA SER A 206 22.11 -36.60 0.23
C SER A 206 23.39 -36.63 -0.60
N ASP A 207 24.51 -36.35 0.04
CA ASP A 207 25.83 -36.54 -0.55
C ASP A 207 26.03 -37.99 -1.04
N ILE A 208 26.81 -38.13 -2.08
CA ILE A 208 27.00 -39.39 -2.81
C ILE A 208 28.50 -39.66 -2.88
N ASP A 209 28.89 -40.85 -2.37
CA ASP A 209 30.22 -41.40 -2.51
C ASP A 209 30.14 -42.56 -3.53
N ILE A 210 30.90 -42.48 -4.62
CA ILE A 210 30.81 -43.44 -5.70
C ILE A 210 32.17 -43.67 -6.38
N CYS A 211 32.36 -44.90 -6.92
CA CYS A 211 33.52 -45.21 -7.74
C CYS A 211 33.27 -44.85 -9.21
N ASN A 212 34.25 -44.20 -9.82
CA ASN A 212 34.36 -43.88 -11.24
C ASN A 212 33.41 -42.76 -11.72
N SER A 213 32.11 -42.89 -11.59
CA SER A 213 31.17 -41.86 -12.10
C SER A 213 29.78 -41.99 -11.48
N TYR A 214 29.08 -40.90 -11.49
CA TYR A 214 27.66 -40.78 -11.12
C TYR A 214 26.85 -40.16 -12.25
N THR A 215 25.72 -40.78 -12.60
CA THR A 215 24.80 -40.24 -13.60
C THR A 215 23.66 -39.48 -12.92
N LEU A 216 23.52 -38.17 -13.20
CA LEU A 216 22.43 -37.35 -12.68
C LEU A 216 21.07 -37.90 -13.18
N THR A 217 20.14 -38.12 -12.28
CA THR A 217 18.75 -38.50 -12.64
C THR A 217 17.94 -37.33 -13.09
N ASN A 218 16.85 -37.51 -13.83
CA ASN A 218 15.94 -36.44 -14.16
C ASN A 218 15.29 -35.85 -12.91
N LEU A 219 15.16 -34.49 -12.87
CA LEU A 219 14.40 -33.78 -11.85
C LEU A 219 12.97 -33.57 -12.32
N ALA A 220 12.01 -33.67 -11.39
CA ALA A 220 10.62 -33.27 -11.64
C ALA A 220 10.45 -31.74 -11.62
N VAL A 221 11.25 -31.04 -10.76
CA VAL A 221 11.20 -29.57 -10.59
C VAL A 221 12.63 -29.07 -10.50
N GLY A 222 12.92 -27.99 -11.23
CA GLY A 222 14.24 -27.34 -11.25
C GLY A 222 15.24 -27.96 -12.21
N ASN A 223 16.46 -27.46 -12.16
CA ASN A 223 17.60 -27.90 -12.96
C ASN A 223 18.84 -28.04 -12.10
N TYR A 224 19.80 -28.84 -12.53
CA TYR A 224 21.11 -28.94 -11.91
C TYR A 224 22.04 -27.85 -12.44
N TYR A 225 22.90 -27.34 -11.54
CA TYR A 225 23.94 -26.36 -11.86
C TYR A 225 25.24 -26.69 -11.16
N THR A 226 26.37 -26.23 -11.72
CA THR A 226 27.70 -26.37 -11.10
C THR A 226 28.01 -25.29 -10.08
N GLY A 227 27.14 -24.26 -9.94
CA GLY A 227 27.28 -23.16 -8.96
C GLY A 227 25.96 -22.74 -8.34
N PRO A 228 25.99 -22.07 -7.19
CA PRO A 228 24.78 -21.64 -6.48
C PRO A 228 23.98 -20.57 -7.25
N ASN A 229 22.70 -20.43 -6.92
CA ASN A 229 21.79 -19.47 -7.54
C ASN A 229 21.74 -19.53 -9.08
N ALA A 230 21.72 -20.75 -9.61
CA ALA A 230 21.73 -21.04 -11.04
C ALA A 230 22.97 -20.48 -11.78
N THR A 231 24.09 -20.32 -11.09
CA THR A 231 25.36 -19.92 -11.69
C THR A 231 26.12 -21.13 -12.25
N GLY A 232 27.15 -20.87 -13.06
CA GLY A 232 27.93 -21.93 -13.68
C GLY A 232 27.19 -22.59 -14.84
N THR A 233 27.49 -23.87 -15.06
CA THR A 233 26.92 -24.64 -16.18
C THR A 233 25.65 -25.37 -15.73
N MET A 234 24.58 -25.25 -16.51
CA MET A 234 23.37 -26.08 -16.33
C MET A 234 23.66 -27.50 -16.80
N LEU A 235 23.32 -28.47 -15.99
CA LEU A 235 23.52 -29.89 -16.26
C LEU A 235 22.17 -30.60 -16.48
N PRO A 236 21.89 -31.15 -17.66
CA PRO A 236 20.67 -31.93 -17.86
C PRO A 236 20.70 -33.27 -17.10
N GLY A 237 19.53 -33.81 -16.81
CA GLY A 237 19.43 -35.20 -16.36
C GLY A 237 20.11 -36.14 -17.37
N GLY A 238 20.79 -37.17 -16.89
CA GLY A 238 21.63 -38.06 -17.71
C GLY A 238 23.09 -37.59 -17.79
N THR A 239 23.46 -36.40 -17.32
CA THR A 239 24.86 -35.96 -17.29
C THR A 239 25.68 -36.90 -16.39
N VAL A 240 26.84 -37.33 -16.86
CA VAL A 240 27.77 -38.19 -16.14
C VAL A 240 28.82 -37.33 -15.43
N ILE A 241 28.91 -37.44 -14.12
CA ILE A 241 29.87 -36.73 -13.26
C ILE A 241 31.04 -37.71 -12.99
N THR A 242 32.23 -37.33 -13.41
CA THR A 242 33.45 -38.16 -13.28
C THR A 242 34.47 -37.56 -12.31
N THR A 243 34.21 -36.36 -11.77
CA THR A 243 35.08 -35.66 -10.81
C THR A 243 34.27 -35.22 -9.62
N SER A 244 34.87 -35.24 -8.44
CA SER A 244 34.23 -34.80 -7.22
C SER A 244 33.84 -33.31 -7.32
N GLN A 245 32.60 -33.00 -7.06
CA GLN A 245 32.07 -31.63 -7.09
C GLN A 245 30.74 -31.50 -6.33
N THR A 246 30.40 -30.28 -5.96
CA THR A 246 29.06 -29.96 -5.42
C THR A 246 28.13 -29.60 -6.57
N ILE A 247 26.94 -30.18 -6.55
CA ILE A 247 25.86 -29.94 -7.53
C ILE A 247 24.72 -29.18 -6.82
N TYR A 248 24.22 -28.15 -7.47
CA TYR A 248 23.11 -27.32 -6.98
C TYR A 248 21.85 -27.67 -7.78
N ILE A 249 20.74 -27.84 -7.07
CA ILE A 249 19.41 -27.99 -7.66
C ILE A 249 18.70 -26.64 -7.44
N TYR A 250 18.38 -25.93 -8.53
CA TYR A 250 17.73 -24.63 -8.46
C TYR A 250 16.41 -24.64 -9.22
N ALA A 251 15.37 -24.08 -8.61
CA ALA A 251 14.05 -23.95 -9.21
C ALA A 251 13.49 -22.55 -9.02
N VAL A 252 12.72 -22.09 -10.01
CA VAL A 252 12.01 -20.80 -10.02
C VAL A 252 10.53 -21.09 -10.23
N ALA A 253 9.66 -20.43 -9.47
CA ALA A 253 8.22 -20.48 -9.69
C ALA A 253 7.87 -19.88 -11.06
N THR A 254 6.83 -20.42 -11.69
CA THR A 254 6.39 -20.00 -13.04
C THR A 254 5.58 -18.71 -13.04
N VAL A 255 5.12 -18.24 -11.86
CA VAL A 255 4.33 -17.02 -11.67
C VAL A 255 5.05 -16.06 -10.75
N ALA A 256 4.84 -14.74 -10.99
CA ALA A 256 5.37 -13.70 -10.13
C ALA A 256 4.94 -13.91 -8.65
N PRO A 257 5.80 -13.59 -7.71
CA PRO A 257 7.10 -12.91 -7.77
C PRO A 257 8.29 -13.80 -8.16
N PHE A 258 8.07 -14.94 -8.82
CA PHE A 258 9.10 -15.88 -9.26
C PHE A 258 9.97 -16.38 -8.11
N CYS A 259 9.31 -16.87 -7.06
CA CYS A 259 9.99 -17.40 -5.87
C CYS A 259 10.98 -18.50 -6.26
N THR A 260 12.15 -18.47 -5.68
CA THR A 260 13.23 -19.42 -5.95
C THR A 260 13.45 -20.37 -4.79
N ASN A 261 13.92 -21.56 -5.08
CA ASN A 261 14.39 -22.52 -4.07
C ASN A 261 15.66 -23.19 -4.57
N GLU A 262 16.57 -23.46 -3.64
CA GLU A 262 17.85 -24.12 -3.93
C GLU A 262 18.19 -25.16 -2.88
N ASN A 263 18.81 -26.24 -3.32
CA ASN A 263 19.45 -27.25 -2.49
C ASN A 263 20.75 -27.68 -3.15
N SER A 264 21.70 -28.23 -2.38
CA SER A 264 22.95 -28.75 -2.91
C SER A 264 23.28 -30.10 -2.30
N PHE A 265 24.07 -30.89 -3.01
CA PHE A 265 24.65 -32.13 -2.55
C PHE A 265 26.02 -32.31 -3.20
N THR A 266 26.89 -33.00 -2.50
CA THR A 266 28.25 -33.25 -2.96
C THR A 266 28.34 -34.66 -3.56
N ILE A 267 28.97 -34.79 -4.72
CA ILE A 267 29.36 -36.06 -5.31
C ILE A 267 30.85 -36.20 -5.11
N THR A 268 31.25 -37.24 -4.36
CA THR A 268 32.67 -37.64 -4.19
C THR A 268 32.92 -38.83 -5.09
N VAL A 269 33.76 -38.62 -6.09
CA VAL A 269 34.13 -39.69 -7.04
C VAL A 269 35.51 -40.21 -6.67
N PHE A 270 35.53 -41.49 -6.35
CA PHE A 270 36.77 -42.22 -6.12
C PHE A 270 37.20 -42.95 -7.37
N SER A 271 38.44 -42.77 -7.79
CA SER A 271 39.04 -43.61 -8.83
C SER A 271 40.16 -44.45 -8.21
N ILE A 272 40.04 -45.70 -8.43
CA ILE A 272 41.09 -46.66 -8.02
C ILE A 272 41.57 -47.36 -9.28
N GLU A 273 42.85 -47.20 -9.56
CA GLU A 273 43.53 -47.97 -10.60
C GLU A 273 44.31 -49.08 -9.97
N ALA A 274 44.13 -50.30 -10.45
CA ALA A 274 44.98 -51.43 -10.06
C ALA A 274 46.22 -51.47 -10.98
N ASP A 275 47.34 -51.86 -10.38
CA ASP A 275 48.52 -52.12 -11.19
C ASP A 275 48.23 -53.20 -12.23
N ALA A 276 48.71 -52.98 -13.45
CA ALA A 276 48.54 -53.90 -14.59
C ALA A 276 49.92 -54.45 -15.03
N PRO A 277 50.49 -55.40 -14.30
CA PRO A 277 51.73 -56.02 -14.73
C PRO A 277 51.62 -56.60 -16.12
N ALA A 278 52.74 -56.55 -16.85
CA ALA A 278 52.82 -57.17 -18.19
C ALA A 278 52.66 -58.69 -18.11
N ASN A 279 52.18 -59.27 -19.20
CA ASN A 279 52.10 -60.74 -19.34
C ASN A 279 53.49 -61.29 -19.21
N VAL A 280 53.61 -62.38 -18.46
CA VAL A 280 54.92 -63.11 -18.21
C VAL A 280 54.82 -64.51 -18.73
N VAL A 281 55.90 -64.93 -19.34
CA VAL A 281 56.10 -66.38 -19.74
C VAL A 281 57.32 -66.84 -18.97
N ALA A 282 57.18 -67.83 -18.10
CA ALA A 282 58.26 -68.43 -17.32
C ALA A 282 58.30 -69.92 -17.60
N CYS A 283 59.52 -70.51 -17.56
CA CYS A 283 59.72 -71.93 -17.84
C CYS A 283 59.46 -72.85 -16.64
N ASP A 284 59.74 -72.36 -15.41
CA ASP A 284 59.59 -73.14 -14.19
C ASP A 284 58.67 -72.47 -13.16
N SER A 285 59.06 -71.32 -12.67
CA SER A 285 58.33 -70.57 -11.64
C SER A 285 58.45 -69.08 -11.89
N TYR A 286 57.49 -68.28 -11.38
CA TYR A 286 57.54 -66.87 -11.44
C TYR A 286 57.07 -66.30 -10.10
N VAL A 287 57.87 -65.43 -9.54
CA VAL A 287 57.54 -64.76 -8.29
C VAL A 287 56.77 -63.47 -8.58
N LEU A 288 55.59 -63.39 -8.03
CA LEU A 288 54.74 -62.22 -8.19
C LEU A 288 55.38 -60.96 -7.58
N PRO A 289 55.60 -59.88 -8.34
CA PRO A 289 56.22 -58.68 -7.79
C PRO A 289 55.21 -57.94 -6.84
N ALA A 290 55.73 -57.09 -5.97
CA ALA A 290 54.89 -56.24 -5.14
C ALA A 290 54.11 -55.28 -6.00
N LEU A 291 52.82 -55.18 -5.79
CA LEU A 291 51.95 -54.17 -6.41
C LEU A 291 51.96 -52.88 -5.56
N THR A 292 51.85 -51.72 -6.19
CA THR A 292 51.61 -50.44 -5.53
C THR A 292 50.14 -50.24 -5.26
N SER A 293 49.26 -50.77 -6.13
CA SER A 293 47.81 -50.68 -5.97
C SER A 293 47.13 -52.00 -6.41
N GLY A 294 46.31 -52.55 -5.56
CA GLY A 294 45.59 -53.79 -5.78
C GLY A 294 46.25 -55.04 -5.15
N ASN A 295 45.66 -56.19 -5.41
CA ASN A 295 46.13 -57.50 -4.98
C ASN A 295 45.97 -58.52 -6.13
N TYR A 296 46.76 -59.58 -6.11
CA TYR A 296 46.63 -60.66 -7.06
C TYR A 296 45.52 -61.63 -6.65
N PHE A 297 44.75 -62.05 -7.62
CA PHE A 297 43.68 -63.04 -7.43
C PHE A 297 43.72 -64.07 -8.54
N LYS A 298 43.41 -65.34 -8.18
CA LYS A 298 43.35 -66.45 -9.13
C LYS A 298 42.17 -66.39 -10.08
N LEU A 299 41.10 -65.76 -9.67
CA LEU A 299 39.88 -65.64 -10.43
C LEU A 299 39.48 -64.13 -10.56
N PRO A 300 38.81 -63.75 -11.65
CA PRO A 300 38.25 -62.41 -11.78
C PRO A 300 37.23 -62.11 -10.69
N GLY A 301 37.13 -60.82 -10.28
CA GLY A 301 36.18 -60.37 -9.28
C GLY A 301 36.77 -60.19 -7.87
N GLY A 302 38.06 -60.46 -7.67
CA GLY A 302 38.76 -60.17 -6.44
C GLY A 302 38.17 -60.86 -5.19
N PRO A 303 37.97 -60.16 -4.05
CA PRO A 303 37.48 -60.76 -2.80
C PRO A 303 36.09 -61.43 -2.93
N SER A 304 35.27 -61.01 -3.86
CA SER A 304 33.94 -61.58 -4.09
C SER A 304 33.97 -62.99 -4.72
N SER A 305 35.10 -63.45 -5.22
CA SER A 305 35.26 -64.79 -5.83
C SER A 305 35.53 -65.91 -4.83
N GLY A 306 35.51 -65.65 -3.54
CA GLY A 306 35.67 -66.59 -2.42
C GLY A 306 37.00 -66.57 -1.69
N GLU A 307 37.01 -67.09 -0.45
CA GLU A 307 38.22 -67.16 0.37
C GLU A 307 39.30 -68.04 -0.30
N GLY A 308 40.52 -67.64 -0.22
CA GLY A 308 41.67 -68.41 -0.78
C GLY A 308 42.03 -68.08 -2.22
N ASN A 309 41.33 -67.18 -2.89
CA ASN A 309 41.70 -66.68 -4.23
C ASN A 309 42.75 -65.59 -4.25
N MET A 310 43.04 -64.97 -3.10
CA MET A 310 44.09 -63.97 -2.98
C MET A 310 45.45 -64.63 -2.99
N MET A 311 46.40 -64.10 -3.76
CA MET A 311 47.80 -64.46 -3.79
C MET A 311 48.65 -63.31 -3.27
N LEU A 312 49.67 -63.63 -2.50
CA LEU A 312 50.58 -62.63 -1.93
C LEU A 312 51.73 -62.32 -2.89
N ALA A 313 52.25 -61.10 -2.83
CA ALA A 313 53.50 -60.80 -3.51
C ALA A 313 54.59 -61.66 -2.92
N GLY A 314 55.37 -62.36 -3.77
CA GLY A 314 56.38 -63.37 -3.34
C GLY A 314 55.90 -64.82 -3.40
N ASP A 315 54.62 -65.06 -3.69
CA ASP A 315 54.14 -66.42 -3.94
C ASP A 315 54.61 -66.98 -5.28
#